data_3102de1b950861a81518030de4404b0a
#
_entry.id   3102de1b950861a81518030de4404b0a
#
_cell.length_a   1.000
_cell.length_b   1.000
_cell.length_c   1.000
_cell.angle_alpha   90.00
_cell.angle_beta   90.00
_cell.angle_gamma   90.00
#
_symmetry.space_group_name_H-M   'P 1'
#
loop_
_entity.id
_entity.type
_entity.pdbx_description
1 polymer ?
#
loop_
_entity_poly.entity_id
_entity_poly.type
_entity_poly.pdbx_seq_one_letter_code
_entity_poly.pdbx_strand_id
1 'polypeptide(L)'
;MTDQLESFSLEVDAWIEEHCPESMRTPMPVSEQVWASSDINFPTRDSKTWFDAMVSKGWCTPEWPIEYGGGGLSFEESKILRSRLKFFGCRPAQINFGISMLGPVILEFGTDDQKKEFLPKISRGEIWWCQGFSEPGAGSDLANISTSAQLKGREYFINGSKIWTSEANKADWMYCLVRTAKTEKKQAGISFILLNLRQPNI
;
A
#
# COMPACT_ATOMS: atom_id res chain seq x y z
N MET A 1 -8.79 -30.17 -3.92
CA MET A 1 -9.06 -28.88 -4.60
C MET A 1 -10.36 -29.08 -5.37
N THR A 2 -11.23 -28.07 -5.46
CA THR A 2 -12.40 -28.18 -6.34
C THR A 2 -11.95 -28.03 -7.79
N ASP A 3 -12.66 -28.63 -8.77
CA ASP A 3 -12.34 -28.51 -10.21
C ASP A 3 -12.14 -27.05 -10.65
N GLN A 4 -12.91 -26.14 -10.06
CA GLN A 4 -12.81 -24.69 -10.31
C GLN A 4 -11.44 -24.10 -9.89
N LEU A 5 -10.93 -24.46 -8.70
CA LEU A 5 -9.65 -23.98 -8.21
C LEU A 5 -8.46 -24.60 -8.96
N GLU A 6 -8.62 -25.81 -9.48
CA GLU A 6 -7.63 -26.45 -10.37
C GLU A 6 -7.59 -25.72 -11.71
N SER A 7 -8.75 -25.44 -12.31
CA SER A 7 -8.86 -24.66 -13.53
C SER A 7 -8.25 -23.27 -13.39
N PHE A 8 -8.54 -22.58 -12.26
CA PHE A 8 -7.94 -21.26 -11.96
C PHE A 8 -6.41 -21.35 -11.84
N SER A 9 -5.87 -22.40 -11.20
CA SER A 9 -4.42 -22.60 -11.12
C SER A 9 -3.76 -22.72 -12.49
N LEU A 10 -4.38 -23.45 -13.42
CA LEU A 10 -3.89 -23.60 -14.80
C LEU A 10 -3.99 -22.29 -15.58
N GLU A 11 -5.07 -21.51 -15.37
CA GLU A 11 -5.22 -20.19 -15.96
C GLU A 11 -4.11 -19.24 -15.50
N VAL A 12 -3.81 -19.23 -14.19
CA VAL A 12 -2.73 -18.42 -13.62
C VAL A 12 -1.38 -18.82 -14.21
N ASP A 13 -1.11 -20.11 -14.36
CA ASP A 13 0.15 -20.60 -14.94
C ASP A 13 0.32 -20.11 -16.37
N ALA A 14 -0.68 -20.33 -17.23
CA ALA A 14 -0.66 -19.89 -18.61
C ALA A 14 -0.50 -18.36 -18.72
N TRP A 15 -1.18 -17.62 -17.85
CA TRP A 15 -1.07 -16.17 -17.83
C TRP A 15 0.33 -15.68 -17.41
N ILE A 16 0.95 -16.34 -16.40
CA ILE A 16 2.32 -16.00 -15.99
C ILE A 16 3.31 -16.30 -17.13
N GLU A 17 3.16 -17.42 -17.80
CA GLU A 17 4.04 -17.79 -18.94
C GLU A 17 3.96 -16.77 -20.07
N GLU A 18 2.77 -16.25 -20.35
CA GLU A 18 2.53 -15.27 -21.41
C GLU A 18 3.00 -13.86 -21.04
N HIS A 19 2.82 -13.42 -19.77
CA HIS A 19 2.94 -12.01 -19.40
C HIS A 19 4.14 -11.68 -18.51
N CYS A 20 4.73 -12.66 -17.82
CA CYS A 20 5.88 -12.41 -16.95
C CYS A 20 7.19 -12.62 -17.72
N PRO A 21 7.96 -11.56 -18.02
CA PRO A 21 9.26 -11.70 -18.67
C PRO A 21 10.21 -12.59 -17.87
N GLU A 22 11.08 -13.33 -18.54
CA GLU A 22 12.05 -14.23 -17.88
C GLU A 22 12.94 -13.49 -16.86
N SER A 23 13.35 -12.26 -17.18
CA SER A 23 14.14 -11.41 -16.27
C SER A 23 13.41 -11.09 -14.96
N MET A 24 12.07 -11.12 -14.98
CA MET A 24 11.21 -10.90 -13.80
C MET A 24 10.93 -12.18 -13.01
N ARG A 25 11.49 -13.33 -13.41
CA ARG A 25 11.40 -14.62 -12.71
C ARG A 25 12.72 -14.98 -12.00
N THR A 26 13.51 -14.00 -11.65
CA THR A 26 14.81 -14.15 -10.97
C THR A 26 14.80 -13.36 -9.65
N PRO A 27 15.74 -13.62 -8.72
CA PRO A 27 15.86 -12.81 -7.51
C PRO A 27 15.94 -11.32 -7.83
N MET A 28 15.20 -10.49 -7.09
CA MET A 28 15.10 -9.06 -7.34
C MET A 28 16.27 -8.28 -6.70
N PRO A 29 17.16 -7.65 -7.49
CA PRO A 29 18.15 -6.73 -6.94
C PRO A 29 17.48 -5.50 -6.32
N VAL A 30 18.06 -4.92 -5.27
CA VAL A 30 17.54 -3.71 -4.64
C VAL A 30 17.42 -2.54 -5.64
N SER A 31 18.36 -2.44 -6.58
CA SER A 31 18.37 -1.41 -7.63
C SER A 31 17.25 -1.56 -8.67
N GLU A 32 16.60 -2.72 -8.73
CA GLU A 32 15.53 -3.01 -9.69
C GLU A 32 14.15 -3.04 -9.04
N GLN A 33 14.05 -2.62 -7.79
CA GLN A 33 12.77 -2.50 -7.11
C GLN A 33 11.91 -1.39 -7.73
N VAL A 34 10.66 -1.70 -8.03
CA VAL A 34 9.65 -0.73 -8.48
C VAL A 34 8.87 -0.25 -7.26
N TRP A 35 9.07 0.98 -6.86
CA TRP A 35 8.34 1.61 -5.77
C TRP A 35 7.12 2.37 -6.30
N ALA A 36 5.98 2.22 -5.61
CA ALA A 36 4.82 3.05 -5.87
C ALA A 36 5.19 4.54 -5.70
N SER A 37 4.73 5.39 -6.60
CA SER A 37 5.02 6.83 -6.57
C SER A 37 4.09 7.57 -7.51
N SER A 38 3.86 8.86 -7.28
CA SER A 38 3.24 9.75 -8.27
C SER A 38 4.06 9.90 -9.56
N ASP A 39 5.35 9.52 -9.51
CA ASP A 39 6.26 9.44 -10.65
C ASP A 39 7.06 8.13 -10.57
N ILE A 40 6.44 7.03 -11.02
CA ILE A 40 7.01 5.68 -10.90
C ILE A 40 8.25 5.56 -11.79
N ASN A 41 9.38 5.21 -11.19
CA ASN A 41 10.58 4.83 -11.92
C ASN A 41 10.60 3.33 -12.22
N PHE A 42 10.69 2.97 -13.50
CA PHE A 42 10.86 1.60 -13.96
C PHE A 42 12.31 1.35 -14.34
N PRO A 43 13.08 0.57 -13.57
CA PRO A 43 14.50 0.31 -13.85
C PRO A 43 14.75 -0.36 -15.19
N THR A 44 13.80 -1.16 -15.66
CA THR A 44 13.89 -1.87 -16.95
C THR A 44 12.56 -1.84 -17.69
N ARG A 45 12.59 -2.11 -19.01
CA ARG A 45 11.36 -2.29 -19.80
C ARG A 45 10.53 -3.46 -19.28
N ASP A 46 11.17 -4.53 -18.88
CA ASP A 46 10.51 -5.75 -18.40
C ASP A 46 9.82 -5.51 -17.05
N SER A 47 10.42 -4.70 -16.17
CA SER A 47 9.76 -4.32 -14.91
C SER A 47 8.47 -3.53 -15.15
N LYS A 48 8.47 -2.65 -16.18
CA LYS A 48 7.23 -1.94 -16.58
C LYS A 48 6.21 -2.89 -17.18
N THR A 49 6.63 -3.76 -18.10
CA THR A 49 5.73 -4.75 -18.74
C THR A 49 5.05 -5.62 -17.68
N TRP A 50 5.81 -6.12 -16.72
CA TRP A 50 5.30 -6.94 -15.64
C TRP A 50 4.35 -6.16 -14.71
N PHE A 51 4.74 -4.95 -14.35
CA PHE A 51 3.90 -4.05 -13.56
C PHE A 51 2.54 -3.80 -14.24
N ASP A 52 2.55 -3.40 -15.51
CA ASP A 52 1.35 -3.10 -16.28
C ASP A 52 0.44 -4.35 -16.37
N ALA A 53 1.00 -5.53 -16.58
CA ALA A 53 0.26 -6.79 -16.62
C ALA A 53 -0.43 -7.09 -15.29
N MET A 54 0.29 -7.00 -14.17
CA MET A 54 -0.24 -7.24 -12.83
C MET A 54 -1.31 -6.21 -12.43
N VAL A 55 -1.11 -4.94 -12.77
CA VAL A 55 -2.08 -3.86 -12.51
C VAL A 55 -3.34 -4.07 -13.34
N SER A 56 -3.23 -4.41 -14.63
CA SER A 56 -4.39 -4.62 -15.52
C SER A 56 -5.31 -5.75 -15.05
N LYS A 57 -4.76 -6.78 -14.40
CA LYS A 57 -5.51 -7.90 -13.79
C LYS A 57 -6.03 -7.58 -12.39
N GLY A 58 -5.63 -6.45 -11.78
CA GLY A 58 -5.88 -6.16 -10.37
C GLY A 58 -5.12 -7.08 -9.41
N TRP A 59 -4.12 -7.80 -9.88
CA TRP A 59 -3.41 -8.83 -9.11
C TRP A 59 -2.30 -8.28 -8.20
N CYS A 60 -2.05 -6.97 -8.25
CA CYS A 60 -1.30 -6.30 -7.18
C CYS A 60 -2.07 -6.28 -5.85
N THR A 61 -3.40 -6.29 -5.92
CA THR A 61 -4.34 -6.30 -4.80
C THR A 61 -5.46 -7.33 -5.06
N PRO A 62 -5.12 -8.64 -5.10
CA PRO A 62 -5.99 -9.66 -5.68
C PRO A 62 -7.35 -9.79 -4.98
N GLU A 63 -7.41 -9.61 -3.66
CA GLU A 63 -8.63 -9.76 -2.87
C GLU A 63 -9.47 -8.46 -2.78
N TRP A 64 -8.92 -7.32 -3.25
CA TRP A 64 -9.67 -6.07 -3.16
C TRP A 64 -10.83 -6.05 -4.17
N PRO A 65 -11.91 -5.31 -3.89
CA PRO A 65 -13.01 -5.11 -4.84
C PRO A 65 -12.51 -4.57 -6.18
N ILE A 66 -13.09 -5.05 -7.27
CA ILE A 66 -12.76 -4.65 -8.65
C ILE A 66 -12.95 -3.14 -8.83
N GLU A 67 -13.98 -2.56 -8.23
CA GLU A 67 -14.26 -1.12 -8.28
C GLU A 67 -13.13 -0.24 -7.72
N TYR A 68 -12.26 -0.81 -6.89
CA TYR A 68 -11.08 -0.14 -6.33
C TYR A 68 -9.77 -0.59 -6.99
N GLY A 69 -9.85 -1.25 -8.15
CA GLY A 69 -8.67 -1.70 -8.89
C GLY A 69 -8.08 -3.02 -8.40
N GLY A 70 -8.82 -3.77 -7.59
CA GLY A 70 -8.46 -5.11 -7.16
C GLY A 70 -8.87 -6.20 -8.15
N GLY A 71 -8.40 -7.43 -7.89
CA GLY A 71 -8.73 -8.61 -8.70
C GLY A 71 -10.10 -9.21 -8.40
N GLY A 72 -10.73 -8.84 -7.28
CA GLY A 72 -11.99 -9.43 -6.82
C GLY A 72 -11.91 -10.93 -6.53
N LEU A 73 -10.70 -11.46 -6.33
CA LEU A 73 -10.49 -12.88 -6.08
C LEU A 73 -10.93 -13.26 -4.66
N SER A 74 -11.45 -14.47 -4.54
CA SER A 74 -11.65 -15.09 -3.24
C SER A 74 -10.30 -15.31 -2.53
N PHE A 75 -10.36 -15.56 -1.22
CA PHE A 75 -9.16 -15.88 -0.44
C PHE A 75 -8.42 -17.10 -0.99
N GLU A 76 -9.15 -18.14 -1.44
CA GLU A 76 -8.56 -19.36 -1.97
C GLU A 76 -7.88 -19.12 -3.32
N GLU A 77 -8.50 -18.37 -4.23
CA GLU A 77 -7.91 -17.98 -5.51
C GLU A 77 -6.68 -17.10 -5.30
N SER A 78 -6.74 -16.13 -4.40
CA SER A 78 -5.60 -15.29 -4.04
C SER A 78 -4.42 -16.09 -3.48
N LYS A 79 -4.69 -17.11 -2.68
CA LYS A 79 -3.68 -18.03 -2.16
C LYS A 79 -3.04 -18.85 -3.28
N ILE A 80 -3.83 -19.33 -4.25
CA ILE A 80 -3.34 -20.01 -5.44
C ILE A 80 -2.45 -19.05 -6.24
N LEU A 81 -2.94 -17.86 -6.59
CA LEU A 81 -2.18 -16.86 -7.32
C LEU A 81 -0.81 -16.61 -6.68
N ARG A 82 -0.77 -16.32 -5.37
CA ARG A 82 0.49 -16.09 -4.64
C ARG A 82 1.42 -17.31 -4.68
N SER A 83 0.86 -18.51 -4.57
CA SER A 83 1.63 -19.77 -4.65
C SER A 83 2.24 -19.97 -6.04
N ARG A 84 1.47 -19.69 -7.11
CA ARG A 84 1.95 -19.84 -8.49
C ARG A 84 3.00 -18.79 -8.83
N LEU A 85 2.78 -17.51 -8.48
CA LEU A 85 3.79 -16.45 -8.63
C LEU A 85 5.11 -16.83 -7.93
N LYS A 86 5.03 -17.39 -6.72
CA LYS A 86 6.21 -17.88 -6.00
C LYS A 86 6.86 -19.08 -6.70
N PHE A 87 6.09 -20.03 -7.21
CA PHE A 87 6.60 -21.20 -7.92
C PHE A 87 7.38 -20.83 -9.17
N PHE A 88 6.86 -19.86 -9.95
CA PHE A 88 7.54 -19.34 -11.14
C PHE A 88 8.69 -18.36 -10.81
N GLY A 89 8.91 -18.04 -9.52
CA GLY A 89 9.95 -17.10 -9.11
C GLY A 89 9.65 -15.66 -9.50
N CYS A 90 8.37 -15.31 -9.74
CA CYS A 90 7.99 -13.96 -10.15
C CYS A 90 8.33 -12.94 -9.07
N ARG A 91 8.95 -11.84 -9.48
CA ARG A 91 9.23 -10.70 -8.61
C ARG A 91 7.93 -9.96 -8.24
N PRO A 92 7.84 -9.32 -7.07
CA PRO A 92 6.78 -8.35 -6.81
C PRO A 92 6.75 -7.28 -7.90
N ALA A 93 5.56 -7.00 -8.45
CA ALA A 93 5.40 -6.00 -9.50
C ALA A 93 5.63 -4.58 -8.97
N GLN A 94 5.32 -4.35 -7.68
CA GLN A 94 5.57 -3.09 -6.99
C GLN A 94 5.84 -3.32 -5.49
N ILE A 95 6.56 -2.38 -4.89
CA ILE A 95 6.69 -2.24 -3.44
C ILE A 95 5.82 -1.05 -3.01
N ASN A 96 4.85 -1.30 -2.15
CA ASN A 96 3.85 -0.30 -1.81
C ASN A 96 3.29 -0.54 -0.39
N PHE A 97 3.65 0.31 0.55
CA PHE A 97 3.09 0.27 1.91
C PHE A 97 1.59 0.60 1.92
N GLY A 98 1.11 1.31 0.89
CA GLY A 98 -0.32 1.51 0.69
C GLY A 98 -1.07 0.19 0.55
N ILE A 99 -0.54 -0.79 -0.19
CA ILE A 99 -1.17 -2.10 -0.36
C ILE A 99 -1.13 -2.92 0.93
N SER A 100 0.05 -3.02 1.56
CA SER A 100 0.27 -3.95 2.66
C SER A 100 -0.21 -3.44 4.02
N MET A 101 -0.30 -2.13 4.22
CA MET A 101 -0.58 -1.52 5.53
C MET A 101 -1.82 -0.63 5.51
N LEU A 102 -1.90 0.35 4.60
CA LEU A 102 -2.96 1.36 4.62
C LEU A 102 -4.26 0.89 3.97
N GLY A 103 -4.18 0.23 2.83
CA GLY A 103 -5.35 -0.16 2.05
C GLY A 103 -6.34 -1.03 2.82
N PRO A 104 -5.90 -2.06 3.57
CA PRO A 104 -6.79 -2.82 4.45
C PRO A 104 -7.52 -1.95 5.47
N VAL A 105 -6.84 -0.93 6.02
CA VAL A 105 -7.46 0.02 6.96
C VAL A 105 -8.51 0.89 6.27
N ILE A 106 -8.22 1.38 5.06
CA ILE A 106 -9.18 2.19 4.30
C ILE A 106 -10.38 1.32 3.87
N LEU A 107 -10.17 0.08 3.45
CA LEU A 107 -11.24 -0.85 3.08
C LEU A 107 -12.21 -1.09 4.24
N GLU A 108 -11.70 -1.21 5.45
CA GLU A 108 -12.50 -1.50 6.65
C GLU A 108 -13.13 -0.23 7.26
N PHE A 109 -12.33 0.83 7.45
CA PHE A 109 -12.72 1.99 8.25
C PHE A 109 -12.88 3.28 7.44
N GLY A 110 -12.45 3.32 6.18
CA GLY A 110 -12.53 4.52 5.35
C GLY A 110 -13.95 4.86 4.95
N THR A 111 -14.23 6.15 4.76
CA THR A 111 -15.48 6.61 4.13
C THR A 111 -15.49 6.21 2.64
N ASP A 112 -16.67 6.21 2.02
CA ASP A 112 -16.78 5.89 0.59
C ASP A 112 -15.94 6.83 -0.29
N ASP A 113 -15.86 8.12 0.09
CA ASP A 113 -15.03 9.10 -0.61
C ASP A 113 -13.54 8.76 -0.49
N GLN A 114 -13.08 8.39 0.71
CA GLN A 114 -11.69 7.96 0.92
C GLN A 114 -11.37 6.67 0.15
N LYS A 115 -12.28 5.70 0.13
CA LYS A 115 -12.12 4.47 -0.64
C LYS A 115 -11.96 4.76 -2.13
N LYS A 116 -12.87 5.58 -2.69
CA LYS A 116 -12.85 5.97 -4.11
C LYS A 116 -11.63 6.81 -4.48
N GLU A 117 -11.17 7.66 -3.58
CA GLU A 117 -10.00 8.52 -3.81
C GLU A 117 -8.69 7.75 -3.78
N PHE A 118 -8.47 6.93 -2.75
CA PHE A 118 -7.15 6.38 -2.45
C PHE A 118 -6.94 4.95 -2.95
N LEU A 119 -7.93 4.05 -2.81
CA LEU A 119 -7.72 2.63 -3.12
C LEU A 119 -7.32 2.39 -4.58
N PRO A 120 -7.97 3.00 -5.60
CA PRO A 120 -7.56 2.82 -6.99
C PRO A 120 -6.14 3.31 -7.28
N LYS A 121 -5.73 4.41 -6.65
CA LYS A 121 -4.37 4.95 -6.81
C LYS A 121 -3.34 4.07 -6.10
N ILE A 122 -3.68 3.50 -4.94
CA ILE A 122 -2.82 2.55 -4.23
C ILE A 122 -2.64 1.28 -5.06
N SER A 123 -3.72 0.68 -5.59
CA SER A 123 -3.64 -0.56 -6.37
C SER A 123 -2.79 -0.40 -7.62
N ARG A 124 -2.85 0.78 -8.28
CA ARG A 124 -2.06 1.12 -9.45
C ARG A 124 -0.68 1.69 -9.16
N GLY A 125 -0.28 1.76 -7.87
CA GLY A 125 1.04 2.25 -7.49
C GLY A 125 1.27 3.74 -7.69
N GLU A 126 0.22 4.55 -7.86
CA GLU A 126 0.29 5.99 -8.18
C GLU A 126 0.61 6.88 -6.96
N ILE A 127 0.67 6.32 -5.76
CA ILE A 127 0.96 7.05 -4.52
C ILE A 127 1.96 6.27 -3.68
N TRP A 128 3.04 6.93 -3.26
CA TRP A 128 3.97 6.40 -2.27
C TRP A 128 3.55 6.80 -0.87
N TRP A 129 3.27 5.82 -0.04
CA TRP A 129 2.86 6.01 1.35
C TRP A 129 3.99 5.68 2.32
N CYS A 130 4.11 6.48 3.38
CA CYS A 130 4.93 6.15 4.54
C CYS A 130 4.12 6.18 5.83
N GLN A 131 4.69 5.58 6.89
CA GLN A 131 4.03 5.44 8.20
C GLN A 131 4.59 6.43 9.22
N GLY A 132 3.77 7.33 9.74
CA GLY A 132 4.14 8.29 10.77
C GLY A 132 3.59 7.93 12.16
N PHE A 133 4.16 6.91 12.82
CA PHE A 133 3.69 6.46 14.12
C PHE A 133 4.62 6.91 15.25
N SER A 134 5.87 6.45 15.25
CA SER A 134 6.83 6.68 16.32
C SER A 134 7.28 8.14 16.43
N GLU A 135 7.56 8.56 17.66
CA GLU A 135 8.12 9.87 18.01
C GLU A 135 9.35 9.69 18.90
N PRO A 136 10.20 10.71 19.08
CA PRO A 136 11.36 10.62 19.98
C PRO A 136 10.98 10.14 21.40
N GLY A 137 9.79 10.52 21.89
CA GLY A 137 9.26 10.13 23.20
C GLY A 137 8.21 9.02 23.19
N ALA A 138 7.92 8.41 22.05
CA ALA A 138 6.84 7.44 21.88
C ALA A 138 7.18 6.37 20.83
N GLY A 139 7.81 5.30 21.27
CA GLY A 139 8.09 4.11 20.46
C GLY A 139 7.19 2.96 20.89
N SER A 140 7.69 2.07 21.77
CA SER A 140 6.91 0.95 22.31
C SER A 140 5.69 1.43 23.11
N ASP A 141 5.81 2.54 23.86
CA ASP A 141 4.66 3.25 24.43
C ASP A 141 4.06 4.21 23.40
N LEU A 142 3.46 3.65 22.34
CA LEU A 142 2.86 4.42 21.26
C LEU A 142 1.73 5.33 21.71
N ALA A 143 1.03 4.98 22.78
CA ALA A 143 -0.02 5.82 23.34
C ALA A 143 0.50 7.16 23.90
N ASN A 144 1.81 7.33 24.04
CA ASN A 144 2.43 8.56 24.53
C ASN A 144 2.78 9.57 23.41
N ILE A 145 2.29 9.38 22.18
CA ILE A 145 2.50 10.35 21.10
C ILE A 145 2.04 11.75 21.49
N SER A 146 2.80 12.75 21.07
CA SER A 146 2.59 14.16 21.37
C SER A 146 2.30 15.01 20.13
N THR A 147 2.59 14.53 18.92
CA THR A 147 2.22 15.20 17.68
C THR A 147 0.74 15.54 17.72
N SER A 148 0.40 16.82 17.79
CA SER A 148 -0.97 17.31 17.96
C SER A 148 -1.61 17.60 16.61
N ALA A 149 -2.93 17.43 16.53
CA ALA A 149 -3.73 17.90 15.41
C ALA A 149 -4.94 18.68 15.95
N GLN A 150 -5.01 19.96 15.63
CA GLN A 150 -6.08 20.86 16.07
C GLN A 150 -6.94 21.23 14.88
N LEU A 151 -8.25 20.96 14.96
CA LEU A 151 -9.21 21.37 13.94
C LEU A 151 -9.47 22.87 14.06
N LYS A 152 -9.22 23.62 12.97
CA LYS A 152 -9.54 25.04 12.84
C LYS A 152 -10.33 25.24 11.55
N GLY A 153 -11.61 25.50 11.70
CA GLY A 153 -12.52 25.54 10.56
C GLY A 153 -12.67 24.14 9.94
N ARG A 154 -12.18 23.97 8.72
CA ARG A 154 -12.24 22.70 7.98
C ARG A 154 -10.87 22.03 7.83
N GLU A 155 -9.83 22.57 8.44
CA GLU A 155 -8.45 22.10 8.29
C GLU A 155 -7.86 21.69 9.64
N TYR A 156 -7.01 20.66 9.62
CA TYR A 156 -6.22 20.25 10.76
C TYR A 156 -4.84 20.91 10.72
N PHE A 157 -4.50 21.62 11.80
CA PHE A 157 -3.15 22.13 12.04
C PHE A 157 -2.39 21.08 12.84
N ILE A 158 -1.40 20.44 12.18
CA ILE A 158 -0.61 19.38 12.76
C ILE A 158 0.73 19.95 13.21
N ASN A 159 1.15 19.67 14.44
CA ASN A 159 2.42 20.09 14.99
C ASN A 159 3.08 18.96 15.79
N GLY A 160 4.30 18.61 15.45
CA GLY A 160 5.06 17.54 16.09
C GLY A 160 6.15 17.00 15.20
N SER A 161 6.73 15.88 15.60
CA SER A 161 7.84 15.22 14.87
C SER A 161 7.67 13.72 14.93
N LYS A 162 7.86 13.06 13.79
CA LYS A 162 7.88 11.60 13.66
C LYS A 162 9.30 11.12 13.39
N ILE A 163 9.62 9.91 13.85
CA ILE A 163 10.92 9.27 13.63
C ILE A 163 10.74 7.85 13.10
N TRP A 164 11.81 7.27 12.59
CA TRP A 164 11.84 5.91 12.05
C TRP A 164 10.84 5.68 10.91
N THR A 165 10.52 6.76 10.20
CA THR A 165 9.58 6.74 9.07
C THR A 165 10.33 6.35 7.80
N SER A 166 10.34 5.06 7.49
CA SER A 166 11.02 4.52 6.30
C SER A 166 10.52 5.21 5.03
N GLU A 167 11.47 5.66 4.19
CA GLU A 167 11.24 6.26 2.87
C GLU A 167 10.41 7.56 2.89
N ALA A 168 10.26 8.23 4.05
CA ALA A 168 9.48 9.46 4.16
C ALA A 168 9.96 10.59 3.23
N ASN A 169 11.26 10.65 2.97
CA ASN A 169 11.88 11.64 2.08
C ASN A 169 11.48 11.47 0.60
N LYS A 170 10.88 10.35 0.24
CA LYS A 170 10.41 10.03 -1.11
C LYS A 170 8.89 9.93 -1.19
N ALA A 171 8.22 9.70 -0.05
CA ALA A 171 6.79 9.47 0.01
C ALA A 171 5.98 10.69 -0.44
N ASP A 172 4.84 10.42 -1.10
CA ASP A 172 3.86 11.43 -1.48
C ASP A 172 2.93 11.75 -0.32
N TRP A 173 2.56 10.72 0.46
CA TRP A 173 1.61 10.78 1.55
C TRP A 173 2.08 9.98 2.77
N MET A 174 1.58 10.37 3.92
CA MET A 174 1.80 9.68 5.19
C MET A 174 0.47 9.32 5.85
N TYR A 175 0.34 8.10 6.33
CA TYR A 175 -0.69 7.77 7.31
C TYR A 175 -0.08 7.92 8.71
N CYS A 176 -0.71 8.80 9.50
CA CYS A 176 -0.10 9.34 10.71
C CYS A 176 -1.02 9.19 11.92
N LEU A 177 -0.45 8.79 13.05
CA LEU A 177 -1.13 8.86 14.34
C LEU A 177 -0.86 10.22 14.99
N VAL A 178 -1.92 10.92 15.38
CA VAL A 178 -1.84 12.25 15.97
C VAL A 178 -2.74 12.36 17.20
N ARG A 179 -2.45 13.30 18.08
CA ARG A 179 -3.28 13.59 19.25
C ARG A 179 -4.28 14.68 18.93
N THR A 180 -5.55 14.31 18.89
CA THR A 180 -6.67 15.25 18.67
C THR A 180 -7.39 15.64 19.96
N ALA A 181 -7.26 14.85 21.04
CA ALA A 181 -7.84 15.15 22.33
C ALA A 181 -6.95 14.66 23.49
N LYS A 182 -7.10 15.33 24.65
CA LYS A 182 -6.59 14.83 25.93
C LYS A 182 -7.72 14.11 26.65
N THR A 183 -7.53 12.86 26.95
CA THR A 183 -8.52 11.99 27.60
C THR A 183 -7.87 11.23 28.75
N GLU A 184 -8.66 10.68 29.68
CA GLU A 184 -8.16 9.85 30.79
C GLU A 184 -7.38 8.64 30.26
N LYS A 185 -7.92 7.97 29.23
CA LYS A 185 -7.22 6.90 28.52
C LYS A 185 -6.46 7.51 27.33
N LYS A 186 -5.13 7.54 27.41
CA LYS A 186 -4.27 8.14 26.36
C LYS A 186 -4.64 7.69 24.93
N GLN A 187 -5.01 6.42 24.74
CA GLN A 187 -5.37 5.85 23.44
C GLN A 187 -6.60 6.51 22.83
N ALA A 188 -7.60 6.84 23.65
CA ALA A 188 -8.87 7.42 23.17
C ALA A 188 -8.74 8.83 22.56
N GLY A 189 -7.62 9.51 22.81
CA GLY A 189 -7.33 10.84 22.21
C GLY A 189 -6.48 10.78 20.95
N ILE A 190 -6.24 9.61 20.38
CA ILE A 190 -5.44 9.41 19.17
C ILE A 190 -6.36 9.27 17.96
N SER A 191 -6.01 9.97 16.89
CA SER A 191 -6.67 9.87 15.59
C SER A 191 -5.67 9.43 14.51
N PHE A 192 -6.19 8.77 13.48
CA PHE A 192 -5.46 8.37 12.30
C PHE A 192 -5.76 9.37 11.18
N ILE A 193 -4.73 10.01 10.63
CA ILE A 193 -4.86 11.04 9.61
C ILE A 193 -4.07 10.64 8.37
N LEU A 194 -4.62 10.94 7.19
CA LEU A 194 -3.93 10.85 5.91
C LEU A 194 -3.37 12.24 5.58
N LEU A 195 -2.06 12.35 5.49
CA LEU A 195 -1.34 13.61 5.36
C LEU A 195 -0.60 13.65 4.02
N ASN A 196 -0.91 14.66 3.19
CA ASN A 196 -0.15 14.92 1.97
C ASN A 196 1.19 15.57 2.37
N LEU A 197 2.31 14.95 1.96
CA LEU A 197 3.67 15.45 2.25
C LEU A 197 4.16 16.50 1.24
N ARG A 198 3.45 16.71 0.14
CA ARG A 198 3.77 17.68 -0.92
C ARG A 198 3.24 19.09 -0.63
N GLN A 199 2.97 19.43 0.65
CA GLN A 199 2.52 20.74 1.07
C GLN A 199 3.62 21.51 1.80
N PRO A 200 3.53 22.86 1.88
CA PRO A 200 4.50 23.69 2.59
C PRO A 200 4.64 23.30 4.08
N ASN A 201 5.86 23.43 4.61
CA ASN A 201 6.22 23.23 6.02
C ASN A 201 6.20 21.77 6.52
N ILE A 202 6.36 20.84 5.62
CA ILE A 202 6.64 19.42 5.95
C ILE A 202 8.04 19.05 5.49
#